data_11d36dfa676bb4f9bfb0daaf5cccb27d
#
_entry.id   11d36dfa676bb4f9bfb0daaf5cccb27d
#
_cell.length_a   1.000
_cell.length_b   1.000
_cell.length_c   1.000
_cell.angle_alpha   90.00
_cell.angle_beta   90.00
_cell.angle_gamma   90.00
#
_symmetry.space_group_name_H-M   'P 1'
#
loop_
_entity.id
_entity.type
_entity.pdbx_description
1 polymer ?
#
loop_
_entity_poly.entity_id
_entity_poly.type
_entity_poly.pdbx_seq_one_letter_code
_entity_poly.pdbx_strand_id
1 'polypeptide(L)'
;MQKREENELSKTYTAWNTRLIQPPMGSPSPSSPRRSIIMLVALAFGFCFPIGLLYLRETMNHTVRGRVDLKNMQTPLVGEIPILTKKQHWYKPQTKGAQRAVYIKENCNDLINESFRVFRTKLDYFLRSKGNDKKVIMITSFNPGSGKSFISANLSKVLSLKNARVIAIDLDLRHASLSKMFGNAKNGITSYLTGMTDNLEDIITPNVTNDGTCDLISVGVIPPNPAELLLEREKMNALFSALRERYDYIILDCPPIDIVTDSNIIKEYTDITLFVVRAGVMDRRSLSDVEELYKNENYKHMAIVLNGTTYIRNRYGNYKYGYSYGYAAGYYGGHHENS
;
A
#
# COMPACT_ATOMS: atom_id res chain seq x y z
N MET A 1 14.07 -102.49 44.57
CA MET A 1 14.50 -102.40 43.13
C MET A 1 13.40 -101.70 42.29
N GLN A 2 12.16 -101.93 42.44
CA GLN A 2 11.06 -101.32 41.62
C GLN A 2 10.99 -99.81 41.59
N LYS A 3 11.20 -99.07 42.72
CA LYS A 3 11.18 -97.62 42.73
C LYS A 3 12.34 -96.95 41.97
N ARG A 4 13.40 -97.61 41.70
CA ARG A 4 14.51 -97.08 40.87
C ARG A 4 14.17 -97.17 39.37
N GLU A 5 13.54 -98.26 38.97
CA GLU A 5 13.14 -98.46 37.58
C GLU A 5 12.01 -97.53 37.16
N GLU A 6 11.01 -97.19 38.05
CA GLU A 6 9.99 -96.26 37.83
C GLU A 6 10.55 -94.81 37.68
N ASN A 7 11.52 -94.42 38.49
CA ASN A 7 12.18 -93.15 38.37
C ASN A 7 13.04 -92.97 37.11
N GLU A 8 13.70 -94.05 36.65
CA GLU A 8 14.43 -94.01 35.40
C GLU A 8 13.47 -93.93 34.18
N LEU A 9 12.36 -94.70 34.23
CA LEU A 9 11.32 -94.64 33.20
C LEU A 9 10.65 -93.26 33.19
N SER A 10 10.35 -92.68 34.33
CA SER A 10 9.78 -91.35 34.44
C SER A 10 10.72 -90.26 33.88
N LYS A 11 12.03 -90.37 34.13
CA LYS A 11 13.02 -89.46 33.54
C LYS A 11 13.14 -89.64 32.06
N THR A 12 13.02 -90.82 31.55
CA THR A 12 13.09 -91.09 30.10
C THR A 12 11.85 -90.56 29.39
N TYR A 13 10.65 -90.66 30.01
CA TYR A 13 9.43 -90.16 29.44
C TYR A 13 9.38 -88.59 29.49
N THR A 14 9.92 -87.97 30.51
CA THR A 14 9.99 -86.50 30.62
C THR A 14 11.03 -85.90 29.68
N ALA A 15 12.06 -86.63 29.34
CA ALA A 15 13.12 -86.11 28.43
C ALA A 15 12.69 -86.11 26.95
N TRP A 16 11.60 -86.76 26.59
CA TRP A 16 11.18 -86.92 25.18
C TRP A 16 10.05 -85.91 24.78
N ASN A 17 9.49 -85.19 25.74
CA ASN A 17 8.34 -84.32 25.46
C ASN A 17 8.72 -82.87 25.08
N THR A 18 9.96 -82.49 25.10
CA THR A 18 10.43 -81.19 24.61
C THR A 18 11.39 -81.35 23.48
N ARG A 19 10.84 -81.60 22.30
CA ARG A 19 11.61 -81.55 21.06
C ARG A 19 11.56 -80.08 20.60
N LEU A 20 12.65 -79.35 20.70
CA LEU A 20 12.87 -78.12 19.99
C LEU A 20 12.75 -78.39 18.50
N ILE A 21 11.55 -78.15 17.93
CA ILE A 21 11.28 -78.44 16.51
C ILE A 21 12.00 -77.43 15.60
N GLN A 22 12.26 -76.25 16.09
CA GLN A 22 13.14 -75.30 15.40
C GLN A 22 13.77 -74.36 16.43
N PRO A 23 15.05 -73.98 16.33
CA PRO A 23 15.63 -72.93 17.09
C PRO A 23 14.96 -71.60 16.67
N PRO A 24 14.74 -70.65 17.59
CA PRO A 24 14.19 -69.35 17.23
C PRO A 24 15.12 -68.64 16.24
N MET A 25 14.77 -68.72 14.95
CA MET A 25 15.50 -67.96 13.94
C MET A 25 14.98 -66.51 13.92
N GLY A 26 15.77 -65.64 14.51
CA GLY A 26 15.58 -64.23 14.33
C GLY A 26 15.83 -63.86 12.85
N SER A 27 14.95 -63.06 12.26
CA SER A 27 15.19 -62.49 10.93
C SER A 27 16.50 -61.68 10.96
N PRO A 28 17.44 -61.89 10.00
CA PRO A 28 18.71 -61.15 9.96
C PRO A 28 18.53 -59.65 9.69
N SER A 29 17.32 -59.22 9.36
CA SER A 29 16.96 -57.81 9.20
C SER A 29 15.79 -57.45 10.11
N PRO A 30 15.79 -56.26 10.70
CA PRO A 30 14.66 -55.78 11.53
C PRO A 30 13.39 -55.73 10.70
N SER A 31 12.35 -56.45 11.15
CA SER A 31 11.03 -56.50 10.49
C SER A 31 10.25 -55.21 10.67
N SER A 32 10.56 -54.40 11.70
CA SER A 32 9.97 -53.10 12.03
C SER A 32 10.96 -52.27 12.85
N PRO A 33 11.03 -50.92 12.61
CA PRO A 33 10.42 -50.18 11.54
C PRO A 33 11.18 -50.31 10.20
N ARG A 34 10.44 -50.31 9.09
CA ARG A 34 11.06 -50.37 7.75
C ARG A 34 11.68 -49.01 7.41
N ARG A 35 13.01 -48.94 7.33
CA ARG A 35 13.77 -47.68 7.07
C ARG A 35 13.30 -46.95 5.82
N SER A 36 12.95 -47.66 4.75
CA SER A 36 12.46 -47.07 3.51
C SER A 36 11.13 -46.33 3.70
N ILE A 37 10.23 -46.87 4.53
CA ILE A 37 8.94 -46.21 4.83
C ILE A 37 9.17 -44.94 5.66
N ILE A 38 10.07 -45.02 6.65
CA ILE A 38 10.41 -43.81 7.46
C ILE A 38 11.01 -42.73 6.58
N MET A 39 11.95 -43.05 5.69
CA MET A 39 12.55 -42.10 4.77
C MET A 39 11.50 -41.50 3.81
N LEU A 40 10.58 -42.30 3.29
CA LEU A 40 9.52 -41.82 2.40
C LEU A 40 8.53 -40.89 3.12
N VAL A 41 8.13 -41.27 4.34
CA VAL A 41 7.25 -40.41 5.18
C VAL A 41 7.97 -39.12 5.56
N ALA A 42 9.24 -39.16 5.94
CA ALA A 42 10.03 -37.99 6.26
C ALA A 42 10.18 -37.06 5.05
N LEU A 43 10.42 -37.62 3.86
CA LEU A 43 10.49 -36.87 2.61
C LEU A 43 9.15 -36.23 2.28
N ALA A 44 8.06 -36.99 2.33
CA ALA A 44 6.69 -36.48 2.08
C ALA A 44 6.34 -35.36 3.05
N PHE A 45 6.61 -35.54 4.35
CA PHE A 45 6.34 -34.52 5.35
C PHE A 45 7.21 -33.29 5.14
N GLY A 46 8.48 -33.46 4.77
CA GLY A 46 9.43 -32.39 4.46
C GLY A 46 8.98 -31.49 3.29
N PHE A 47 8.25 -32.06 2.30
CA PHE A 47 7.68 -31.27 1.21
C PHE A 47 6.27 -30.75 1.51
N CYS A 48 5.39 -31.57 2.05
CA CYS A 48 3.99 -31.19 2.28
C CYS A 48 3.84 -30.15 3.38
N PHE A 49 4.66 -30.20 4.44
CA PHE A 49 4.57 -29.26 5.56
C PHE A 49 4.86 -27.82 5.17
N PRO A 50 5.98 -27.49 4.47
CA PRO A 50 6.24 -26.11 4.01
C PRO A 50 5.20 -25.62 3.02
N ILE A 51 4.74 -26.48 2.09
CA ILE A 51 3.69 -26.12 1.12
C ILE A 51 2.38 -25.83 1.84
N GLY A 52 1.97 -26.65 2.80
CA GLY A 52 0.79 -26.45 3.62
C GLY A 52 0.86 -25.13 4.43
N LEU A 53 2.02 -24.85 5.01
CA LEU A 53 2.24 -23.63 5.77
C LEU A 53 2.20 -22.37 4.89
N LEU A 54 2.77 -22.42 3.68
CA LEU A 54 2.66 -21.34 2.70
C LEU A 54 1.22 -21.14 2.23
N TYR A 55 0.49 -22.23 1.99
CA TYR A 55 -0.93 -22.18 1.61
C TYR A 55 -1.79 -21.56 2.71
N LEU A 56 -1.60 -21.98 3.97
CA LEU A 56 -2.28 -21.38 5.12
C LEU A 56 -1.98 -19.89 5.24
N ARG A 57 -0.71 -19.51 5.16
CA ARG A 57 -0.30 -18.09 5.20
C ARG A 57 -0.94 -17.27 4.09
N GLU A 58 -1.03 -17.82 2.88
CA GLU A 58 -1.62 -17.15 1.73
C GLU A 58 -3.15 -17.02 1.87
N THR A 59 -3.82 -18.06 2.38
CA THR A 59 -5.27 -18.06 2.62
C THR A 59 -5.67 -17.11 3.75
N MET A 60 -4.81 -16.97 4.77
CA MET A 60 -5.02 -16.03 5.89
C MET A 60 -4.66 -14.57 5.54
N ASN A 61 -4.09 -14.33 4.36
CA ASN A 61 -3.74 -12.98 3.94
C ASN A 61 -4.96 -12.26 3.34
N HIS A 62 -5.60 -11.43 4.13
CA HIS A 62 -6.78 -10.66 3.74
C HIS A 62 -6.46 -9.26 3.21
N THR A 63 -5.18 -8.93 2.96
CA THR A 63 -4.80 -7.59 2.49
C THR A 63 -5.13 -7.39 1.01
N VAL A 64 -5.37 -6.14 0.63
CA VAL A 64 -5.50 -5.71 -0.77
C VAL A 64 -4.20 -6.03 -1.50
N ARG A 65 -4.28 -6.72 -2.64
CA ARG A 65 -3.12 -7.15 -3.44
C ARG A 65 -2.87 -6.27 -4.65
N GLY A 66 -3.93 -5.72 -5.21
CA GLY A 66 -3.81 -4.93 -6.42
C GLY A 66 -5.15 -4.52 -7.01
N ARG A 67 -5.10 -4.10 -8.26
CA ARG A 67 -6.28 -3.62 -9.01
C ARG A 67 -7.45 -4.61 -9.08
N VAL A 68 -7.17 -5.91 -9.00
CA VAL A 68 -8.21 -6.96 -9.08
C VAL A 68 -9.20 -6.83 -7.94
N ASP A 69 -8.72 -6.47 -6.74
CA ASP A 69 -9.57 -6.31 -5.56
C ASP A 69 -10.49 -5.07 -5.64
N LEU A 70 -10.10 -4.08 -6.45
CA LEU A 70 -10.86 -2.85 -6.67
C LEU A 70 -11.83 -2.94 -7.87
N LYS A 71 -11.88 -4.07 -8.58
CA LYS A 71 -12.60 -4.20 -9.85
C LYS A 71 -14.12 -4.00 -9.71
N ASN A 72 -14.68 -4.35 -8.56
CA ASN A 72 -16.12 -4.27 -8.30
C ASN A 72 -16.54 -2.95 -7.64
N MET A 73 -15.61 -2.04 -7.39
CA MET A 73 -15.88 -0.75 -6.79
C MET A 73 -16.35 0.26 -7.86
N GLN A 74 -17.30 1.10 -7.47
CA GLN A 74 -17.76 2.23 -8.29
C GLN A 74 -16.82 3.43 -8.17
N THR A 75 -16.08 3.50 -7.05
CA THR A 75 -15.10 4.55 -6.78
C THR A 75 -14.00 4.54 -7.86
N PRO A 76 -13.78 5.65 -8.59
CA PRO A 76 -12.82 5.68 -9.69
C PRO A 76 -11.37 5.51 -9.23
N LEU A 77 -10.60 4.68 -9.95
CA LEU A 77 -9.17 4.49 -9.75
C LEU A 77 -8.36 5.43 -10.65
N VAL A 78 -7.77 6.48 -10.08
CA VAL A 78 -7.02 7.51 -10.83
C VAL A 78 -5.50 7.30 -10.81
N GLY A 79 -4.96 6.58 -9.83
CA GLY A 79 -3.52 6.33 -9.71
C GLY A 79 -3.19 4.91 -9.29
N GLU A 80 -2.11 4.37 -9.85
CA GLU A 80 -1.52 3.10 -9.42
C GLU A 80 -0.01 3.26 -9.38
N ILE A 81 0.54 3.18 -8.16
CA ILE A 81 1.96 3.44 -7.90
C ILE A 81 2.61 2.14 -7.41
N PRO A 82 3.65 1.65 -8.10
CA PRO A 82 4.32 0.41 -7.74
C PRO A 82 5.21 0.56 -6.50
N ILE A 83 5.48 -0.58 -5.85
CA ILE A 83 6.45 -0.62 -4.75
C ILE A 83 7.87 -0.41 -5.29
N LEU A 84 8.64 0.42 -4.59
CA LEU A 84 10.07 0.56 -4.83
C LEU A 84 10.80 -0.74 -4.44
N THR A 85 11.24 -1.52 -5.41
CA THR A 85 12.06 -2.70 -5.13
C THR A 85 13.49 -2.31 -4.75
N LYS A 86 14.13 -3.08 -3.86
CA LYS A 86 15.51 -2.82 -3.38
C LYS A 86 16.55 -2.64 -4.52
N LYS A 87 16.32 -3.18 -5.71
CA LYS A 87 17.20 -3.00 -6.89
C LYS A 87 17.17 -1.58 -7.45
N GLN A 88 16.07 -0.84 -7.30
CA GLN A 88 16.00 0.58 -7.67
C GLN A 88 16.62 1.50 -6.61
N HIS A 89 16.89 0.96 -5.42
CA HIS A 89 17.51 1.67 -4.31
C HIS A 89 19.05 1.81 -4.42
N TRP A 90 19.67 1.21 -5.44
CA TRP A 90 21.14 1.32 -5.67
C TRP A 90 21.58 2.68 -6.21
N TYR A 91 20.66 3.51 -6.63
CA TYR A 91 20.98 4.92 -6.86
C TYR A 91 20.99 5.63 -5.50
N LYS A 92 22.17 5.63 -4.84
CA LYS A 92 22.40 6.41 -3.63
C LYS A 92 22.16 7.89 -3.96
N PRO A 93 21.12 8.55 -3.44
CA PRO A 93 21.07 10.00 -3.54
C PRO A 93 22.25 10.53 -2.73
N GLN A 94 23.13 11.27 -3.37
CA GLN A 94 24.34 11.84 -2.74
C GLN A 94 24.03 12.98 -1.77
N THR A 95 22.79 13.26 -1.49
CA THR A 95 22.34 14.39 -0.68
C THR A 95 21.61 13.95 0.57
N LYS A 96 22.03 14.52 1.70
CA LYS A 96 21.45 14.29 3.03
C LYS A 96 20.12 15.06 3.16
N GLY A 97 19.04 14.41 3.59
CA GLY A 97 17.80 15.10 3.96
C GLY A 97 16.64 14.97 2.94
N ALA A 98 15.96 16.04 2.65
CA ALA A 98 14.72 16.18 1.90
C ALA A 98 14.67 15.50 0.51
N GLN A 99 15.81 15.33 -0.16
CA GLN A 99 15.88 14.73 -1.50
C GLN A 99 15.57 13.22 -1.56
N ARG A 100 15.43 12.53 -0.41
CA ARG A 100 15.07 11.10 -0.37
C ARG A 100 13.58 10.82 -0.56
N ALA A 101 12.73 11.82 -0.43
CA ALA A 101 11.29 11.67 -0.45
C ALA A 101 10.68 11.86 -1.84
N VAL A 102 11.30 12.68 -2.70
CA VAL A 102 10.84 12.98 -4.04
C VAL A 102 11.61 12.13 -5.04
N TYR A 103 10.92 11.20 -5.69
CA TYR A 103 11.48 10.29 -6.69
C TYR A 103 11.30 10.80 -8.11
N ILE A 104 10.39 11.76 -8.33
CA ILE A 104 10.07 12.27 -9.65
C ILE A 104 11.17 13.19 -10.16
N LYS A 105 11.66 12.88 -11.36
CA LYS A 105 12.68 13.65 -12.09
C LYS A 105 12.20 13.93 -13.50
N GLU A 106 12.61 15.08 -14.05
CA GLU A 106 12.13 15.56 -15.33
C GLU A 106 12.41 14.60 -16.50
N ASN A 107 13.62 14.09 -16.61
CA ASN A 107 14.07 13.26 -17.75
C ASN A 107 14.33 11.79 -17.35
N CYS A 108 13.56 11.24 -16.39
CA CYS A 108 13.70 9.87 -15.96
C CYS A 108 12.52 9.03 -16.43
N ASN A 109 12.81 7.91 -17.10
CA ASN A 109 11.81 6.98 -17.64
C ASN A 109 11.73 5.69 -16.82
N ASP A 110 11.99 5.76 -15.52
CA ASP A 110 11.77 4.62 -14.67
C ASP A 110 10.27 4.38 -14.40
N LEU A 111 9.97 3.20 -13.87
CA LEU A 111 8.61 2.76 -13.65
C LEU A 111 7.80 3.71 -12.74
N ILE A 112 8.44 4.33 -11.75
CA ILE A 112 7.77 5.24 -10.81
C ILE A 112 7.46 6.57 -11.47
N ASN A 113 8.43 7.15 -12.19
CA ASN A 113 8.22 8.38 -12.93
C ASN A 113 7.06 8.23 -13.92
N GLU A 114 7.05 7.11 -14.67
CA GLU A 114 5.98 6.84 -15.62
C GLU A 114 4.62 6.63 -14.92
N SER A 115 4.60 5.93 -13.79
CA SER A 115 3.36 5.74 -13.02
C SER A 115 2.78 7.07 -12.54
N PHE A 116 3.60 8.01 -12.08
CA PHE A 116 3.15 9.33 -11.68
C PHE A 116 2.74 10.21 -12.88
N ARG A 117 3.38 10.09 -14.05
CA ARG A 117 2.94 10.77 -15.28
C ARG A 117 1.56 10.32 -15.70
N VAL A 118 1.32 9.00 -15.68
CA VAL A 118 0.00 8.43 -15.98
C VAL A 118 -1.02 8.84 -14.92
N PHE A 119 -0.65 8.81 -13.64
CA PHE A 119 -1.51 9.27 -12.56
C PHE A 119 -1.91 10.75 -12.76
N ARG A 120 -0.97 11.63 -13.05
CA ARG A 120 -1.25 13.04 -13.37
C ARG A 120 -2.26 13.17 -14.53
N THR A 121 -2.03 12.44 -15.63
CA THR A 121 -2.91 12.52 -16.80
C THR A 121 -4.35 12.09 -16.47
N LYS A 122 -4.51 11.03 -15.70
CA LYS A 122 -5.83 10.57 -15.24
C LYS A 122 -6.47 11.55 -14.27
N LEU A 123 -5.67 12.12 -13.37
CA LEU A 123 -6.13 13.13 -12.43
C LEU A 123 -6.58 14.38 -13.18
N ASP A 124 -5.81 14.88 -14.15
CA ASP A 124 -6.22 16.02 -15.00
C ASP A 124 -7.55 15.76 -15.70
N TYR A 125 -7.74 14.54 -16.24
CA TYR A 125 -9.02 14.16 -16.84
C TYR A 125 -10.15 14.12 -15.81
N PHE A 126 -9.91 13.54 -14.65
CA PHE A 126 -10.87 13.46 -13.56
C PHE A 126 -11.28 14.86 -13.05
N LEU A 127 -10.30 15.75 -12.85
CA LEU A 127 -10.52 17.13 -12.46
C LEU A 127 -11.43 17.86 -13.46
N ARG A 128 -11.12 17.78 -14.76
CA ARG A 128 -11.92 18.40 -15.83
C ARG A 128 -13.36 17.88 -15.88
N SER A 129 -13.56 16.59 -15.58
CA SER A 129 -14.90 16.00 -15.53
C SER A 129 -15.77 16.53 -14.39
N LYS A 130 -15.13 17.13 -13.36
CA LYS A 130 -15.79 17.68 -12.14
C LYS A 130 -15.87 19.22 -12.12
N GLY A 131 -15.31 19.87 -13.10
CA GLY A 131 -15.25 21.34 -13.24
C GLY A 131 -13.82 21.85 -13.23
N ASN A 132 -13.54 22.89 -14.03
CA ASN A 132 -12.18 23.44 -14.19
C ASN A 132 -11.68 24.27 -13.01
N ASP A 133 -12.53 24.57 -12.05
CA ASP A 133 -12.26 25.39 -10.84
C ASP A 133 -11.74 24.56 -9.66
N LYS A 134 -11.59 23.26 -9.82
CA LYS A 134 -11.16 22.35 -8.75
C LYS A 134 -9.65 22.39 -8.57
N LYS A 135 -9.21 23.03 -7.48
CA LYS A 135 -7.78 23.27 -7.18
C LYS A 135 -7.27 22.57 -5.94
N VAL A 136 -8.14 22.36 -4.94
CA VAL A 136 -7.75 21.82 -3.63
C VAL A 136 -7.96 20.31 -3.60
N ILE A 137 -6.86 19.57 -3.52
CA ILE A 137 -6.82 18.12 -3.57
C ILE A 137 -6.40 17.58 -2.21
N MET A 138 -7.30 16.95 -1.50
CA MET A 138 -7.05 16.27 -0.23
C MET A 138 -6.48 14.86 -0.50
N ILE A 139 -5.41 14.48 0.20
CA ILE A 139 -4.85 13.13 0.17
C ILE A 139 -4.98 12.52 1.56
N THR A 140 -5.77 11.46 1.67
CA THR A 140 -6.03 10.75 2.93
C THR A 140 -6.05 9.23 2.75
N SER A 141 -6.25 8.46 3.83
CA SER A 141 -6.36 6.99 3.82
C SER A 141 -7.08 6.51 5.08
N PHE A 142 -7.42 5.21 5.17
CA PHE A 142 -7.87 4.62 6.43
C PHE A 142 -6.71 4.52 7.43
N ASN A 143 -5.64 3.84 7.04
CA ASN A 143 -4.57 3.46 7.95
C ASN A 143 -3.37 4.41 7.88
N PRO A 144 -2.64 4.61 8.99
CA PRO A 144 -1.31 5.20 8.94
C PRO A 144 -0.36 4.34 8.10
N GLY A 145 0.70 4.93 7.59
CA GLY A 145 1.67 4.21 6.77
C GLY A 145 1.21 3.82 5.36
N SER A 146 0.03 4.28 4.90
CA SER A 146 -0.47 4.04 3.55
C SER A 146 0.34 4.75 2.45
N GLY A 147 1.21 5.70 2.82
CA GLY A 147 2.07 6.43 1.90
C GLY A 147 1.48 7.74 1.40
N LYS A 148 0.56 8.35 2.13
CA LYS A 148 -0.05 9.65 1.81
C LYS A 148 0.99 10.73 1.49
N SER A 149 1.89 11.01 2.43
CA SER A 149 2.91 12.04 2.28
C SER A 149 3.87 11.75 1.10
N PHE A 150 4.14 10.47 0.81
CA PHE A 150 4.87 10.08 -0.39
C PHE A 150 4.10 10.43 -1.66
N ILE A 151 2.80 10.15 -1.71
CA ILE A 151 1.94 10.51 -2.83
C ILE A 151 1.82 12.03 -2.94
N SER A 152 1.62 12.75 -1.83
CA SER A 152 1.53 14.21 -1.78
C SER A 152 2.78 14.88 -2.36
N ALA A 153 3.96 14.49 -1.90
CA ALA A 153 5.23 15.05 -2.35
C ALA A 153 5.49 14.80 -3.86
N ASN A 154 5.27 13.56 -4.32
CA ASN A 154 5.56 13.20 -5.69
C ASN A 154 4.48 13.68 -6.68
N LEU A 155 3.22 13.75 -6.25
CA LEU A 155 2.15 14.35 -7.05
C LEU A 155 2.39 15.85 -7.23
N SER A 156 2.72 16.57 -6.16
CA SER A 156 3.07 17.99 -6.23
C SER A 156 4.22 18.23 -7.22
N LYS A 157 5.26 17.41 -7.16
CA LYS A 157 6.38 17.48 -8.09
C LYS A 157 5.96 17.22 -9.54
N VAL A 158 5.21 16.15 -9.82
CA VAL A 158 4.84 15.82 -11.20
C VAL A 158 3.86 16.83 -11.80
N LEU A 159 3.07 17.51 -10.98
CA LEU A 159 2.19 18.62 -11.42
C LEU A 159 3.05 19.87 -11.75
N SER A 160 4.03 20.21 -10.92
CA SER A 160 4.89 21.37 -11.14
C SER A 160 5.75 21.27 -12.41
N LEU A 161 6.09 20.06 -12.87
CA LEU A 161 6.83 19.84 -14.12
C LEU A 161 6.10 20.32 -15.39
N LYS A 162 4.81 20.68 -15.30
CA LYS A 162 4.03 21.30 -16.40
C LYS A 162 3.90 22.80 -16.27
N ASN A 163 4.81 23.46 -15.55
CA ASN A 163 4.77 24.90 -15.25
C ASN A 163 3.50 25.32 -14.46
N ALA A 164 2.83 24.37 -13.82
CA ALA A 164 1.76 24.69 -12.89
C ALA A 164 2.33 25.21 -11.56
N ARG A 165 1.73 26.22 -10.99
CA ARG A 165 2.03 26.72 -9.65
C ARG A 165 1.40 25.78 -8.64
N VAL A 166 2.22 25.05 -7.89
CA VAL A 166 1.76 24.02 -6.97
C VAL A 166 2.23 24.33 -5.56
N ILE A 167 1.34 24.20 -4.60
CA ILE A 167 1.69 24.24 -3.18
C ILE A 167 1.22 22.96 -2.49
N ALA A 168 2.09 22.38 -1.66
CA ALA A 168 1.74 21.31 -0.76
C ALA A 168 1.57 21.86 0.66
N ILE A 169 0.60 21.35 1.41
CA ILE A 169 0.33 21.76 2.79
C ILE A 169 0.26 20.50 3.65
N ASP A 170 1.08 20.45 4.68
CA ASP A 170 1.04 19.35 5.67
C ASP A 170 -0.01 19.66 6.74
N LEU A 171 -1.15 19.00 6.66
CA LEU A 171 -2.25 19.08 7.62
C LEU A 171 -2.33 17.88 8.57
N ASP A 172 -1.36 16.95 8.49
CA ASP A 172 -1.15 15.94 9.54
C ASP A 172 -0.35 16.59 10.69
N LEU A 173 -1.00 17.46 11.44
CA LEU A 173 -0.38 18.23 12.53
C LEU A 173 0.17 17.37 13.65
N ARG A 174 -0.18 16.07 13.68
CA ARG A 174 0.29 15.11 14.70
C ARG A 174 1.62 14.49 14.35
N HIS A 175 1.78 14.09 13.09
CA HIS A 175 2.96 13.37 12.62
C HIS A 175 3.91 14.23 11.81
N ALA A 176 3.42 15.28 11.16
CA ALA A 176 4.19 16.20 10.30
C ALA A 176 5.08 15.45 9.31
N SER A 177 4.53 14.42 8.65
CA SER A 177 5.32 13.51 7.84
C SER A 177 5.86 14.15 6.57
N LEU A 178 5.05 14.95 5.89
CA LEU A 178 5.46 15.71 4.71
C LEU A 178 6.49 16.79 5.09
N SER A 179 6.25 17.52 6.18
CA SER A 179 7.16 18.51 6.70
C SER A 179 8.55 17.95 7.03
N LYS A 180 8.62 16.79 7.67
CA LYS A 180 9.87 16.10 7.98
C LYS A 180 10.65 15.68 6.73
N MET A 181 9.96 15.37 5.64
CA MET A 181 10.60 15.04 4.35
C MET A 181 11.41 16.20 3.78
N PHE A 182 10.99 17.44 4.03
CA PHE A 182 11.60 18.66 3.50
C PHE A 182 12.35 19.50 4.54
N GLY A 183 12.53 18.99 5.75
CA GLY A 183 13.35 19.63 6.79
C GLY A 183 12.58 20.44 7.82
N ASN A 184 11.24 20.38 7.81
CA ASN A 184 10.31 21.02 8.76
C ASN A 184 10.70 22.46 9.13
N ALA A 185 10.18 23.42 8.39
CA ALA A 185 10.41 24.83 8.68
C ALA A 185 9.98 25.20 10.12
N LYS A 186 10.66 26.17 10.72
CA LYS A 186 10.34 26.62 12.08
C LYS A 186 8.95 27.26 12.14
N ASN A 187 8.60 28.06 11.13
CA ASN A 187 7.26 28.63 10.94
C ASN A 187 6.49 27.75 9.97
N GLY A 188 5.21 27.57 10.22
CA GLY A 188 4.34 26.77 9.38
C GLY A 188 2.87 27.12 9.64
N ILE A 189 1.98 26.22 9.22
CA ILE A 189 0.54 26.46 9.33
C ILE A 189 0.11 26.71 10.79
N THR A 190 0.75 26.06 11.75
CA THR A 190 0.45 26.28 13.19
C THR A 190 0.75 27.71 13.62
N SER A 191 1.83 28.32 13.13
CA SER A 191 2.16 29.72 13.43
C SER A 191 1.10 30.69 12.89
N TYR A 192 0.56 30.39 11.71
CA TYR A 192 -0.52 31.17 11.11
C TYR A 192 -1.85 31.00 11.86
N LEU A 193 -2.25 29.75 12.14
CA LEU A 193 -3.51 29.47 12.82
C LEU A 193 -3.54 30.00 14.27
N THR A 194 -2.40 29.97 14.97
CA THR A 194 -2.29 30.52 16.33
C THR A 194 -2.19 32.06 16.36
N GLY A 195 -2.03 32.73 15.22
CA GLY A 195 -1.89 34.20 15.16
C GLY A 195 -0.49 34.69 15.52
N MET A 196 0.52 33.84 15.50
CA MET A 196 1.90 34.27 15.64
C MET A 196 2.38 35.07 14.42
N THR A 197 1.81 34.81 13.25
CA THR A 197 1.97 35.60 12.03
C THR A 197 0.67 35.57 11.23
N ASP A 198 0.36 36.69 10.59
CA ASP A 198 -0.74 36.81 9.63
C ASP A 198 -0.22 36.92 8.19
N ASN A 199 1.10 36.93 8.00
CA ASN A 199 1.72 37.02 6.70
C ASN A 199 1.99 35.60 6.16
N LEU A 200 1.41 35.30 4.99
CA LEU A 200 1.56 33.98 4.35
C LEU A 200 2.99 33.72 3.89
N GLU A 201 3.76 34.75 3.53
CA GLU A 201 5.14 34.58 3.08
C GLU A 201 6.05 34.02 4.20
N ASP A 202 5.72 34.25 5.46
CA ASP A 202 6.49 33.76 6.61
C ASP A 202 6.37 32.25 6.80
N ILE A 203 5.31 31.62 6.26
CA ILE A 203 5.00 30.19 6.43
C ILE A 203 5.20 29.39 5.14
N ILE A 204 5.35 30.05 3.99
CA ILE A 204 5.59 29.40 2.70
C ILE A 204 7.09 29.19 2.51
N THR A 205 7.49 27.94 2.33
CA THR A 205 8.86 27.57 1.90
C THR A 205 8.85 27.38 0.40
N PRO A 206 9.52 28.25 -0.38
CA PRO A 206 9.48 28.19 -1.84
C PRO A 206 10.38 27.08 -2.36
N ASN A 207 10.03 26.52 -3.52
CA ASN A 207 10.85 25.64 -4.35
C ASN A 207 11.48 24.44 -3.60
N VAL A 208 10.71 23.76 -2.76
CA VAL A 208 11.21 22.62 -1.97
C VAL A 208 11.70 21.43 -2.82
N THR A 209 11.44 21.41 -4.12
CA THR A 209 11.76 20.33 -5.06
C THR A 209 12.82 20.72 -6.10
N ASN A 210 13.79 21.54 -5.80
CA ASN A 210 15.01 21.96 -6.55
C ASN A 210 14.90 22.23 -8.07
N ASP A 211 13.98 21.61 -8.80
CA ASP A 211 13.86 21.68 -10.28
C ASP A 211 12.46 22.16 -10.71
N GLY A 212 11.67 22.73 -9.84
CA GLY A 212 10.29 23.11 -10.17
C GLY A 212 9.67 24.08 -9.19
N THR A 213 8.52 24.59 -9.56
CA THR A 213 7.75 25.58 -8.84
C THR A 213 6.78 24.91 -7.85
N CYS A 214 7.30 24.12 -6.91
CA CYS A 214 6.50 23.52 -5.85
C CYS A 214 6.87 24.14 -4.51
N ASP A 215 5.92 24.81 -3.89
CA ASP A 215 6.06 25.41 -2.59
C ASP A 215 5.48 24.49 -1.50
N LEU A 216 5.84 24.74 -0.25
CA LEU A 216 5.40 23.95 0.89
C LEU A 216 5.00 24.86 2.05
N ILE A 217 3.86 24.58 2.65
CA ILE A 217 3.53 25.02 4.00
C ILE A 217 3.74 23.80 4.92
N SER A 218 4.78 23.88 5.74
CA SER A 218 5.09 22.89 6.77
C SER A 218 4.14 23.01 7.96
N VAL A 219 4.09 21.99 8.82
CA VAL A 219 3.35 22.10 10.09
C VAL A 219 3.93 23.22 10.97
N GLY A 220 5.26 23.36 11.02
CA GLY A 220 5.94 24.20 12.00
C GLY A 220 6.05 23.49 13.34
N VAL A 221 5.67 24.15 14.43
CA VAL A 221 5.66 23.55 15.77
C VAL A 221 4.41 22.67 15.91
N ILE A 222 4.58 21.41 16.32
CA ILE A 222 3.47 20.49 16.56
C ILE A 222 2.63 21.00 17.74
N PRO A 223 1.34 21.28 17.55
CA PRO A 223 0.50 21.81 18.61
C PRO A 223 0.03 20.71 19.57
N PRO A 224 -0.25 21.04 20.83
CA PRO A 224 -0.79 20.07 21.78
C PRO A 224 -2.22 19.62 21.42
N ASN A 225 -3.01 20.46 20.77
CA ASN A 225 -4.40 20.19 20.38
C ASN A 225 -4.63 20.55 18.89
N PRO A 226 -4.28 19.63 17.96
CA PRO A 226 -4.37 19.90 16.52
C PRO A 226 -5.79 20.20 16.02
N ALA A 227 -6.78 19.46 16.52
CA ALA A 227 -8.18 19.62 16.06
C ALA A 227 -8.74 21.01 16.33
N GLU A 228 -8.40 21.58 17.48
CA GLU A 228 -8.86 22.91 17.87
C GLU A 228 -8.33 24.00 16.93
N LEU A 229 -7.06 23.90 16.52
CA LEU A 229 -6.48 24.83 15.56
C LEU A 229 -7.13 24.76 14.17
N LEU A 230 -7.51 23.56 13.72
CA LEU A 230 -8.17 23.40 12.44
C LEU A 230 -9.61 23.94 12.43
N LEU A 231 -10.22 24.17 13.60
CA LEU A 231 -11.54 24.77 13.75
C LEU A 231 -11.51 26.30 13.64
N GLU A 232 -10.33 26.95 13.56
CA GLU A 232 -10.19 28.41 13.33
C GLU A 232 -10.65 28.79 11.90
N ARG A 233 -11.96 28.77 11.70
CA ARG A 233 -12.62 28.93 10.38
C ARG A 233 -12.23 30.20 9.64
N GLU A 234 -12.11 31.32 10.34
CA GLU A 234 -11.77 32.61 9.71
C GLU A 234 -10.38 32.52 9.06
N LYS A 235 -9.39 32.06 9.81
CA LYS A 235 -8.02 31.89 9.30
C LYS A 235 -7.91 30.85 8.21
N MET A 236 -8.59 29.72 8.36
CA MET A 236 -8.62 28.67 7.32
C MET A 236 -9.26 29.21 6.02
N ASN A 237 -10.38 29.91 6.10
CA ASN A 237 -11.02 30.51 4.92
C ASN A 237 -10.12 31.56 4.25
N ALA A 238 -9.49 32.46 5.03
CA ALA A 238 -8.55 33.44 4.51
C ALA A 238 -7.35 32.79 3.83
N LEU A 239 -6.76 31.76 4.45
CA LEU A 239 -5.67 30.99 3.89
C LEU A 239 -6.05 30.38 2.53
N PHE A 240 -7.13 29.59 2.48
CA PHE A 240 -7.52 28.90 1.25
C PHE A 240 -7.95 29.89 0.14
N SER A 241 -8.59 31.01 0.49
CA SER A 241 -8.94 32.05 -0.48
C SER A 241 -7.69 32.64 -1.13
N ALA A 242 -6.70 33.04 -0.33
CA ALA A 242 -5.44 33.59 -0.83
C ALA A 242 -4.63 32.57 -1.66
N LEU A 243 -4.60 31.30 -1.23
CA LEU A 243 -3.89 30.26 -1.95
C LEU A 243 -4.55 29.91 -3.29
N ARG A 244 -5.88 29.93 -3.38
CA ARG A 244 -6.62 29.69 -4.63
C ARG A 244 -6.33 30.74 -5.71
N GLU A 245 -5.99 31.95 -5.34
CA GLU A 245 -5.60 33.01 -6.28
C GLU A 245 -4.17 32.80 -6.81
N ARG A 246 -3.27 32.31 -5.96
CA ARG A 246 -1.84 32.17 -6.27
C ARG A 246 -1.46 30.90 -6.96
N TYR A 247 -2.13 29.77 -6.65
CA TYR A 247 -1.75 28.43 -7.08
C TYR A 247 -2.80 27.78 -7.98
N ASP A 248 -2.32 26.98 -8.91
CA ASP A 248 -3.17 26.19 -9.81
C ASP A 248 -3.58 24.87 -9.15
N TYR A 249 -2.72 24.31 -8.26
CA TYR A 249 -3.00 23.14 -7.45
C TYR A 249 -2.55 23.35 -6.00
N ILE A 250 -3.43 22.96 -5.08
CA ILE A 250 -3.18 22.96 -3.64
C ILE A 250 -3.33 21.52 -3.15
N ILE A 251 -2.24 20.89 -2.73
CA ILE A 251 -2.21 19.51 -2.30
C ILE A 251 -2.18 19.44 -0.78
N LEU A 252 -3.18 18.81 -0.17
CA LEU A 252 -3.30 18.67 1.27
C LEU A 252 -2.89 17.26 1.70
N ASP A 253 -1.81 17.15 2.48
CA ASP A 253 -1.42 15.90 3.14
C ASP A 253 -2.16 15.78 4.48
N CYS A 254 -3.16 14.93 4.54
CA CYS A 254 -4.08 14.86 5.67
C CYS A 254 -3.87 13.59 6.51
N PRO A 255 -4.24 13.60 7.81
CA PRO A 255 -4.19 12.40 8.65
C PRO A 255 -5.15 11.31 8.14
N PRO A 256 -4.99 10.04 8.60
CA PRO A 256 -5.94 8.97 8.31
C PRO A 256 -7.33 9.29 8.87
N ILE A 257 -8.39 8.91 8.13
CA ILE A 257 -9.77 9.21 8.51
C ILE A 257 -10.29 8.36 9.67
N ASP A 258 -9.74 7.16 9.85
CA ASP A 258 -10.18 6.20 10.87
C ASP A 258 -9.74 6.59 12.30
N ILE A 259 -8.72 7.42 12.42
CA ILE A 259 -8.08 7.73 13.70
C ILE A 259 -8.51 9.09 14.24
N VAL A 260 -8.86 10.06 13.37
CA VAL A 260 -8.98 11.46 13.79
C VAL A 260 -10.10 12.21 13.08
N THR A 261 -10.83 13.00 13.85
CA THR A 261 -11.85 13.95 13.33
C THR A 261 -11.27 15.07 12.46
N ASP A 262 -9.95 15.27 12.48
CA ASP A 262 -9.23 16.33 11.78
C ASP A 262 -9.55 16.32 10.26
N SER A 263 -9.57 15.12 9.65
CA SER A 263 -9.92 14.97 8.23
C SER A 263 -11.34 15.42 7.89
N ASN A 264 -12.28 15.32 8.85
CA ASN A 264 -13.64 15.77 8.66
C ASN A 264 -13.76 17.30 8.68
N ILE A 265 -12.86 17.99 9.37
CA ILE A 265 -12.80 19.46 9.36
C ILE A 265 -12.19 19.92 8.03
N ILE A 266 -11.09 19.31 7.63
CA ILE A 266 -10.34 19.68 6.42
C ILE A 266 -11.16 19.49 5.14
N LYS A 267 -12.04 18.47 5.08
CA LYS A 267 -12.85 18.19 3.87
C LYS A 267 -13.75 19.35 3.43
N GLU A 268 -14.10 20.27 4.32
CA GLU A 268 -14.91 21.45 3.97
C GLU A 268 -14.19 22.35 2.95
N TYR A 269 -12.86 22.43 3.03
CA TYR A 269 -12.01 23.27 2.17
C TYR A 269 -11.59 22.59 0.87
N THR A 270 -11.88 21.29 0.71
CA THR A 270 -11.41 20.48 -0.42
C THR A 270 -12.39 20.48 -1.59
N ASP A 271 -11.84 20.37 -2.79
CA ASP A 271 -12.62 20.19 -4.00
C ASP A 271 -12.66 18.72 -4.43
N ILE A 272 -11.57 17.99 -4.21
CA ILE A 272 -11.40 16.58 -4.60
C ILE A 272 -10.67 15.82 -3.49
N THR A 273 -11.05 14.58 -3.29
CA THR A 273 -10.40 13.69 -2.31
C THR A 273 -9.77 12.49 -3.00
N LEU A 274 -8.46 12.33 -2.82
CA LEU A 274 -7.70 11.17 -3.24
C LEU A 274 -7.51 10.23 -2.04
N PHE A 275 -8.13 9.07 -2.12
CA PHE A 275 -8.09 8.06 -1.07
C PHE A 275 -6.99 7.04 -1.35
N VAL A 276 -5.96 7.00 -0.52
CA VAL A 276 -4.80 6.12 -0.71
C VAL A 276 -5.07 4.74 -0.11
N VAL A 277 -5.18 3.75 -0.98
CA VAL A 277 -5.25 2.33 -0.64
C VAL A 277 -3.86 1.73 -0.81
N ARG A 278 -3.29 1.13 0.26
CA ARG A 278 -1.98 0.50 0.17
C ARG A 278 -2.08 -1.01 0.03
N ALA A 279 -1.55 -1.53 -1.07
CA ALA A 279 -1.41 -2.97 -1.29
C ALA A 279 -0.51 -3.61 -0.22
N GLY A 280 -0.90 -4.77 0.29
CA GLY A 280 -0.19 -5.50 1.33
C GLY A 280 -0.35 -4.94 2.76
N VAL A 281 -1.11 -3.85 2.95
CA VAL A 281 -1.33 -3.21 4.26
C VAL A 281 -2.82 -3.11 4.59
N MET A 282 -3.62 -2.55 3.69
CA MET A 282 -5.05 -2.38 3.92
C MET A 282 -5.79 -3.72 3.87
N ASP A 283 -6.67 -3.97 4.83
CA ASP A 283 -7.57 -5.13 4.81
C ASP A 283 -8.57 -4.98 3.66
N ARG A 284 -8.79 -6.08 2.93
CA ARG A 284 -9.72 -6.12 1.80
C ARG A 284 -11.17 -5.87 2.23
N ARG A 285 -11.51 -6.22 3.47
CA ARG A 285 -12.83 -5.96 4.05
C ARG A 285 -13.12 -4.47 4.19
N SER A 286 -12.12 -3.65 4.49
CA SER A 286 -12.28 -2.20 4.57
C SER A 286 -12.52 -1.51 3.23
N LEU A 287 -12.44 -2.24 2.09
CA LEU A 287 -12.83 -1.69 0.79
C LEU A 287 -14.34 -1.39 0.71
N SER A 288 -15.17 -2.14 1.44
CA SER A 288 -16.61 -1.84 1.57
C SER A 288 -16.85 -0.49 2.23
N ASP A 289 -16.06 -0.18 3.25
CA ASP A 289 -16.19 1.09 3.99
C ASP A 289 -15.75 2.28 3.09
N VAL A 290 -14.70 2.07 2.27
CA VAL A 290 -14.28 3.06 1.25
C VAL A 290 -15.39 3.31 0.23
N GLU A 291 -16.04 2.24 -0.22
CA GLU A 291 -17.15 2.33 -1.18
C GLU A 291 -18.38 3.01 -0.57
N GLU A 292 -18.64 2.78 0.71
CA GLU A 292 -19.69 3.45 1.46
C GLU A 292 -19.43 4.96 1.58
N LEU A 293 -18.19 5.35 1.92
CA LEU A 293 -17.80 6.76 1.96
C LEU A 293 -18.00 7.46 0.62
N TYR A 294 -17.73 6.75 -0.49
CA TYR A 294 -17.95 7.26 -1.84
C TYR A 294 -19.43 7.41 -2.15
N LYS A 295 -20.26 6.40 -1.88
CA LYS A 295 -21.71 6.41 -2.16
C LYS A 295 -22.47 7.45 -1.35
N ASN A 296 -22.06 7.63 -0.09
CA ASN A 296 -22.67 8.60 0.81
C ASN A 296 -22.14 10.02 0.58
N GLU A 297 -21.29 10.24 -0.43
CA GLU A 297 -20.67 11.54 -0.74
C GLU A 297 -20.02 12.23 0.46
N ASN A 298 -19.51 11.43 1.41
CA ASN A 298 -18.89 11.96 2.63
C ASN A 298 -17.67 12.83 2.35
N TYR A 299 -17.02 12.60 1.19
CA TYR A 299 -15.88 13.36 0.69
C TYR A 299 -16.13 13.78 -0.75
N LYS A 300 -15.89 15.07 -1.06
CA LYS A 300 -16.15 15.63 -2.38
C LYS A 300 -15.32 14.91 -3.45
N HIS A 301 -15.99 14.51 -4.52
CA HIS A 301 -15.38 13.93 -5.73
C HIS A 301 -14.25 12.94 -5.40
N MET A 302 -14.57 11.92 -4.60
CA MET A 302 -13.59 10.93 -4.13
C MET A 302 -13.10 10.04 -5.26
N ALA A 303 -11.78 9.74 -5.27
CA ALA A 303 -11.13 8.80 -6.17
C ALA A 303 -10.03 8.03 -5.43
N ILE A 304 -9.73 6.81 -5.89
CA ILE A 304 -8.73 5.93 -5.28
C ILE A 304 -7.37 6.11 -5.96
N VAL A 305 -6.32 6.11 -5.12
CA VAL A 305 -4.93 5.93 -5.52
C VAL A 305 -4.41 4.63 -4.88
N LEU A 306 -4.10 3.64 -5.71
CA LEU A 306 -3.56 2.35 -5.26
C LEU A 306 -2.04 2.46 -5.17
N ASN A 307 -1.49 2.36 -3.96
CA ASN A 307 -0.07 2.49 -3.67
C ASN A 307 0.57 1.15 -3.29
N GLY A 308 1.81 0.93 -3.69
CA GLY A 308 2.61 -0.23 -3.30
C GLY A 308 2.26 -1.51 -4.05
N THR A 309 1.80 -1.42 -5.29
CA THR A 309 1.51 -2.58 -6.13
C THR A 309 2.79 -3.31 -6.53
N THR A 310 2.70 -4.64 -6.58
CA THR A 310 3.82 -5.49 -7.01
C THR A 310 3.73 -5.70 -8.52
N TYR A 311 4.77 -5.28 -9.24
CA TYR A 311 4.87 -5.59 -10.67
C TYR A 311 5.33 -7.03 -10.86
N ILE A 312 4.46 -7.87 -11.40
CA ILE A 312 4.87 -9.17 -11.94
C ILE A 312 5.47 -8.91 -13.32
N ARG A 313 6.82 -8.94 -13.39
CA ARG A 313 7.53 -8.91 -14.67
C ARG A 313 7.25 -10.22 -15.41
N ASN A 314 6.33 -10.21 -16.35
CA ASN A 314 6.14 -11.33 -17.24
C ASN A 314 7.45 -11.58 -18.00
N ARG A 315 7.86 -12.87 -18.07
CA ARG A 315 9.13 -13.37 -18.61
C ARG A 315 9.39 -13.05 -20.10
N TYR A 316 8.42 -12.46 -20.75
CA TYR A 316 8.46 -11.97 -22.13
C TYR A 316 8.41 -10.43 -22.11
N GLY A 317 9.51 -9.78 -21.91
CA GLY A 317 9.95 -8.42 -22.27
C GLY A 317 8.96 -7.27 -22.48
N ASN A 318 7.67 -7.51 -22.54
CA ASN A 318 6.65 -6.49 -22.63
C ASN A 318 6.14 -6.11 -21.25
N TYR A 319 6.39 -4.86 -20.87
CA TYR A 319 5.70 -4.21 -19.75
C TYR A 319 4.21 -4.16 -20.06
N LYS A 320 3.49 -5.23 -19.73
CA LYS A 320 2.04 -5.18 -19.77
C LYS A 320 1.61 -4.34 -18.56
N TYR A 321 1.59 -3.00 -18.76
CA TYR A 321 0.70 -2.16 -18.01
C TYR A 321 -0.66 -2.84 -18.06
N GLY A 322 -1.28 -3.12 -16.92
CA GLY A 322 -2.64 -3.64 -16.86
C GLY A 322 -3.69 -2.64 -17.35
N TYR A 323 -3.37 -1.91 -18.41
CA TYR A 323 -4.27 -1.04 -19.15
C TYR A 323 -4.97 -1.87 -20.22
N SER A 324 -5.96 -2.65 -19.79
CA SER A 324 -7.03 -2.99 -20.72
C SER A 324 -7.77 -1.69 -21.00
N TYR A 325 -7.48 -1.08 -22.13
CA TYR A 325 -8.33 -0.08 -22.74
C TYR A 325 -9.68 -0.76 -23.10
N GLY A 326 -10.56 -0.79 -22.13
CA GLY A 326 -11.96 -1.15 -22.33
C GLY A 326 -12.79 0.07 -22.72
N TYR A 327 -12.32 0.87 -23.71
CA TYR A 327 -13.10 1.93 -24.34
C TYR A 327 -12.65 2.06 -25.79
N ALA A 328 -13.21 1.27 -26.68
CA ALA A 328 -13.41 1.54 -28.10
C ALA A 328 -13.87 0.27 -28.83
N ALA A 329 -15.05 -0.23 -28.51
CA ALA A 329 -15.79 -1.13 -29.39
C ALA A 329 -17.27 -0.86 -29.23
N GLY A 330 -17.69 0.36 -29.56
CA GLY A 330 -19.09 0.75 -29.42
C GLY A 330 -19.51 1.95 -30.24
N TYR A 331 -18.74 2.38 -31.24
CA TYR A 331 -19.18 3.45 -32.13
C TYR A 331 -18.46 3.37 -33.48
N TYR A 332 -18.72 2.33 -34.29
CA TYR A 332 -18.64 2.33 -35.77
C TYR A 332 -19.28 1.02 -36.24
N GLY A 333 -20.57 1.03 -36.33
CA GLY A 333 -21.37 -0.01 -36.92
C GLY A 333 -22.71 0.61 -37.31
N GLY A 334 -22.73 1.36 -38.37
CA GLY A 334 -23.92 1.99 -38.89
C GLY A 334 -23.80 2.30 -40.37
N HIS A 335 -24.46 1.45 -41.20
CA HIS A 335 -24.95 1.71 -42.55
C HIS A 335 -23.96 1.83 -43.70
N HIS A 336 -23.76 0.73 -44.40
CA HIS A 336 -23.78 0.72 -45.87
C HIS A 336 -25.02 -0.06 -46.29
N GLU A 337 -26.06 0.67 -46.64
CA GLU A 337 -27.14 0.20 -47.53
C GLU A 337 -26.78 0.51 -48.97
N ASN A 338 -27.05 -0.49 -49.79
CA ASN A 338 -26.91 -0.49 -51.25
C ASN A 338 -27.80 0.55 -51.95
N SER A 339 -27.27 1.17 -52.95
CA SER A 339 -27.92 1.37 -54.27
C SER A 339 -26.82 1.61 -55.31
#